data_2a14ef8642271608b35baf694a5e39d3
#
_entry.id   2a14ef8642271608b35baf694a5e39d3
#
_cell.length_a   1.000
_cell.length_b   1.000
_cell.length_c   1.000
_cell.angle_alpha   90.00
_cell.angle_beta   90.00
_cell.angle_gamma   90.00
#
_symmetry.space_group_name_H-M   'P 1'
#
loop_
_entity.id
_entity.type
_entity.pdbx_description
1 polymer ?
#
loop_
_entity_poly.entity_id
_entity_poly.type
_entity_poly.pdbx_seq_one_letter_code
_entity_poly.pdbx_strand_id
1 'polypeptide(L)'
;ACSWLPLDAHRLAGQQVRVSNEKASHQRTKTQHAEVLQGLAEKTRATYEAVMTDHTARTQAVAARDKKHEKELTDARIENSRLADAVRSGERRLRVRASCPATGTGVPQATGATGVADGPGPRLDDAAERDYFRLRDGIATAQQQIAGLQDYVRDVCLK
;
A
#
# COMPACT_ATOMS: atom_id res chain seq x y z
N ALA A 1 9.11 -96.07 13.72
CA ALA A 1 9.88 -94.85 13.65
C ALA A 1 9.31 -93.91 12.50
N CYS A 2 8.08 -93.38 12.57
CA CYS A 2 7.59 -92.41 11.56
C CYS A 2 6.36 -91.63 12.03
N SER A 3 6.37 -91.03 13.24
CA SER A 3 5.21 -90.32 13.74
C SER A 3 5.48 -88.82 14.02
N TRP A 4 6.61 -88.24 13.56
CA TRP A 4 6.98 -86.87 13.89
C TRP A 4 6.82 -85.86 12.70
N LEU A 5 6.63 -86.34 11.52
CA LEU A 5 6.50 -85.46 10.28
C LEU A 5 5.23 -84.59 10.17
N PRO A 6 4.03 -84.97 10.63
CA PRO A 6 2.84 -84.12 10.42
C PRO A 6 2.77 -82.90 11.35
N LEU A 7 3.36 -82.93 12.52
CA LEU A 7 3.32 -81.84 13.52
C LEU A 7 4.21 -80.64 13.07
N ASP A 8 5.37 -80.92 12.50
CA ASP A 8 6.27 -79.86 11.99
C ASP A 8 5.73 -79.16 10.75
N ALA A 9 5.04 -79.87 9.85
CA ALA A 9 4.39 -79.34 8.69
C ALA A 9 3.26 -78.32 9.06
N HIS A 10 2.46 -78.64 10.07
CA HIS A 10 1.43 -77.76 10.62
C HIS A 10 2.01 -76.49 11.31
N ARG A 11 3.12 -76.66 11.99
CA ARG A 11 3.85 -75.55 12.63
C ARG A 11 4.43 -74.59 11.59
N LEU A 12 5.06 -75.09 10.54
CA LEU A 12 5.60 -74.34 9.44
C LEU A 12 4.50 -73.61 8.65
N ALA A 13 3.39 -74.27 8.36
CA ALA A 13 2.24 -73.66 7.72
C ALA A 13 1.66 -72.48 8.55
N GLY A 14 1.52 -72.67 9.88
CA GLY A 14 1.10 -71.62 10.80
C GLY A 14 2.07 -70.39 10.83
N GLN A 15 3.36 -70.62 10.78
CA GLN A 15 4.37 -69.56 10.70
C GLN A 15 4.30 -68.81 9.37
N GLN A 16 4.14 -69.48 8.25
CA GLN A 16 3.98 -68.86 6.94
C GLN A 16 2.73 -67.97 6.86
N VAL A 17 1.60 -68.38 7.44
CA VAL A 17 0.39 -67.56 7.52
C VAL A 17 0.61 -66.34 8.39
N ARG A 18 1.31 -66.41 9.52
CA ARG A 18 1.65 -65.25 10.34
C ARG A 18 2.52 -64.25 9.59
N VAL A 19 3.58 -64.70 8.94
CA VAL A 19 4.49 -63.84 8.15
C VAL A 19 3.76 -63.20 7.00
N SER A 20 2.87 -63.91 6.31
CA SER A 20 2.05 -63.36 5.23
C SER A 20 1.09 -62.26 5.73
N ASN A 21 0.44 -62.49 6.89
CA ASN A 21 -0.44 -61.52 7.52
C ASN A 21 0.31 -60.26 7.99
N GLU A 22 1.49 -60.43 8.59
CA GLU A 22 2.34 -59.29 8.95
C GLU A 22 2.82 -58.49 7.75
N LYS A 23 3.23 -59.13 6.68
CA LYS A 23 3.57 -58.49 5.41
C LYS A 23 2.38 -57.72 4.86
N ALA A 24 1.19 -58.31 4.87
CA ALA A 24 -0.03 -57.66 4.42
C ALA A 24 -0.40 -56.45 5.27
N SER A 25 -0.32 -56.54 6.61
CA SER A 25 -0.57 -55.44 7.52
C SER A 25 0.46 -54.29 7.32
N HIS A 26 1.74 -54.65 7.23
CA HIS A 26 2.79 -53.64 6.97
C HIS A 26 2.62 -52.94 5.63
N GLN A 27 2.20 -53.66 4.59
CA GLN A 27 1.91 -53.04 3.30
C GLN A 27 0.72 -52.05 3.39
N ARG A 28 -0.34 -52.42 4.09
CA ARG A 28 -1.48 -51.51 4.35
C ARG A 28 -1.05 -50.25 5.09
N THR A 29 -0.22 -50.40 6.13
CA THR A 29 0.32 -49.25 6.87
C THR A 29 1.16 -48.35 5.98
N LYS A 30 2.01 -48.91 5.09
CA LYS A 30 2.78 -48.12 4.12
C LYS A 30 1.89 -47.35 3.14
N THR A 31 0.85 -47.99 2.61
CA THR A 31 -0.09 -47.30 1.70
C THR A 31 -0.84 -46.18 2.40
N GLN A 32 -1.33 -46.42 3.62
CA GLN A 32 -1.98 -45.38 4.42
C GLN A 32 -1.06 -44.21 4.73
N HIS A 33 0.20 -44.46 5.09
CA HIS A 33 1.18 -43.41 5.33
C HIS A 33 1.45 -42.61 4.03
N ALA A 34 1.59 -43.29 2.90
CA ALA A 34 1.80 -42.63 1.61
C ALA A 34 0.61 -41.72 1.25
N GLU A 35 -0.62 -42.19 1.45
CA GLU A 35 -1.84 -41.40 1.22
C GLU A 35 -1.91 -40.16 2.13
N VAL A 36 -1.59 -40.33 3.43
CA VAL A 36 -1.56 -39.21 4.38
C VAL A 36 -0.49 -38.17 4.00
N LEU A 37 0.71 -38.63 3.64
CA LEU A 37 1.79 -37.73 3.19
C LEU A 37 1.45 -37.00 1.90
N GLN A 38 0.84 -37.69 0.96
CA GLN A 38 0.37 -37.08 -0.28
C GLN A 38 -0.71 -36.03 -0.02
N GLY A 39 -1.73 -36.36 0.79
CA GLY A 39 -2.78 -35.42 1.17
C GLY A 39 -2.25 -34.19 1.93
N LEU A 40 -1.23 -34.38 2.79
CA LEU A 40 -0.56 -33.29 3.47
C LEU A 40 0.21 -32.40 2.48
N ALA A 41 0.95 -33.00 1.54
CA ALA A 41 1.69 -32.27 0.51
C ALA A 41 0.76 -31.43 -0.38
N GLU A 42 -0.38 -32.01 -0.80
CA GLU A 42 -1.39 -31.32 -1.59
C GLU A 42 -1.99 -30.12 -0.81
N LYS A 43 -2.38 -30.31 0.44
CA LYS A 43 -2.88 -29.22 1.29
C LYS A 43 -1.86 -28.12 1.50
N THR A 44 -0.61 -28.50 1.75
CA THR A 44 0.49 -27.51 1.93
C THR A 44 0.70 -26.72 0.66
N ARG A 45 0.71 -27.38 -0.49
CA ARG A 45 0.85 -26.71 -1.80
C ARG A 45 -0.31 -25.76 -2.06
N ALA A 46 -1.55 -26.19 -1.86
CA ALA A 46 -2.73 -25.36 -2.05
C ALA A 46 -2.71 -24.11 -1.13
N THR A 47 -2.32 -24.31 0.14
CA THR A 47 -2.17 -23.19 1.08
C THR A 47 -1.08 -22.22 0.64
N TYR A 48 0.07 -22.72 0.20
CA TYR A 48 1.16 -21.89 -0.30
C TYR A 48 0.74 -21.09 -1.54
N GLU A 49 0.08 -21.72 -2.51
CA GLU A 49 -0.42 -21.06 -3.71
C GLU A 49 -1.44 -19.96 -3.38
N ALA A 50 -2.36 -20.22 -2.44
CA ALA A 50 -3.33 -19.23 -1.97
C ALA A 50 -2.65 -18.03 -1.30
N VAL A 51 -1.67 -18.26 -0.42
CA VAL A 51 -0.91 -17.20 0.25
C VAL A 51 -0.11 -16.37 -0.76
N MET A 52 0.55 -17.02 -1.72
CA MET A 52 1.32 -16.33 -2.76
C MET A 52 0.44 -15.48 -3.67
N THR A 53 -0.75 -15.98 -4.01
CA THR A 53 -1.73 -15.23 -4.81
C THR A 53 -2.23 -13.99 -4.05
N ASP A 54 -2.60 -14.15 -2.78
CA ASP A 54 -3.03 -13.04 -1.93
C ASP A 54 -1.91 -12.01 -1.74
N HIS A 55 -0.69 -12.45 -1.46
CA HIS A 55 0.47 -11.57 -1.33
C HIS A 55 0.73 -10.77 -2.62
N THR A 56 0.67 -11.43 -3.78
CA THR A 56 0.87 -10.77 -5.07
C THR A 56 -0.22 -9.73 -5.31
N ALA A 57 -1.48 -10.05 -5.05
CA ALA A 57 -2.61 -9.14 -5.20
C ALA A 57 -2.45 -7.91 -4.27
N ARG A 58 -2.06 -8.11 -3.01
CA ARG A 58 -1.79 -7.01 -2.06
C ARG A 58 -0.66 -6.12 -2.53
N THR A 59 0.46 -6.70 -2.97
CA THR A 59 1.61 -5.93 -3.46
C THR A 59 1.24 -5.09 -4.68
N GLN A 60 0.49 -5.64 -5.63
CA GLN A 60 0.00 -4.90 -6.79
C GLN A 60 -0.96 -3.78 -6.40
N ALA A 61 -1.84 -4.02 -5.44
CA ALA A 61 -2.77 -3.00 -4.95
C ALA A 61 -2.04 -1.83 -4.27
N VAL A 62 -1.00 -2.11 -3.47
CA VAL A 62 -0.14 -1.07 -2.87
C VAL A 62 0.57 -0.27 -3.96
N ALA A 63 1.24 -0.94 -4.91
CA ALA A 63 1.96 -0.27 -6.00
C ALA A 63 1.04 0.61 -6.87
N ALA A 64 -0.20 0.18 -7.11
CA ALA A 64 -1.18 0.98 -7.86
C ALA A 64 -1.57 2.27 -7.10
N ARG A 65 -1.69 2.21 -5.77
CA ARG A 65 -1.97 3.39 -4.93
C ARG A 65 -0.79 4.34 -4.87
N ASP A 66 0.40 3.83 -4.66
CA ASP A 66 1.62 4.64 -4.64
C ASP A 66 1.75 5.43 -5.94
N LYS A 67 1.55 4.77 -7.07
CA LYS A 67 1.54 5.43 -8.38
C LYS A 67 0.44 6.49 -8.51
N LYS A 68 -0.73 6.27 -7.94
CA LYS A 68 -1.81 7.26 -7.92
C LYS A 68 -1.41 8.49 -7.11
N HIS A 69 -0.90 8.30 -5.88
CA HIS A 69 -0.47 9.39 -5.01
C HIS A 69 0.71 10.17 -5.59
N GLU A 70 1.67 9.49 -6.21
CA GLU A 70 2.78 10.13 -6.93
C GLU A 70 2.27 11.01 -8.08
N LYS A 71 1.30 10.51 -8.86
CA LYS A 71 0.68 11.29 -9.92
C LYS A 71 -0.03 12.53 -9.39
N GLU A 72 -0.85 12.37 -8.35
CA GLU A 72 -1.58 13.49 -7.73
C GLU A 72 -0.63 14.56 -7.16
N LEU A 73 0.48 14.15 -6.55
CA LEU A 73 1.51 15.07 -6.07
C LEU A 73 2.19 15.80 -7.24
N THR A 74 2.51 15.09 -8.31
CA THR A 74 3.10 15.66 -9.51
C THR A 74 2.16 16.69 -10.15
N ASP A 75 0.89 16.34 -10.30
CA ASP A 75 -0.13 17.25 -10.84
C ASP A 75 -0.29 18.50 -9.96
N ALA A 76 -0.28 18.35 -8.63
CA ALA A 76 -0.34 19.48 -7.69
C ALA A 76 0.88 20.41 -7.79
N ARG A 77 2.08 19.85 -7.98
CA ARG A 77 3.31 20.63 -8.19
C ARG A 77 3.32 21.40 -9.52
N ILE A 78 2.85 20.76 -10.60
CA ILE A 78 2.69 21.39 -11.89
C ILE A 78 1.74 22.59 -11.79
N GLU A 79 0.58 22.41 -11.14
CA GLU A 79 -0.38 23.49 -10.96
C GLU A 79 0.17 24.61 -10.04
N ASN A 80 0.92 24.25 -9.00
CA ASN A 80 1.59 25.23 -8.14
C ASN A 80 2.61 26.07 -8.91
N SER A 81 3.42 25.44 -9.77
CA SER A 81 4.37 26.13 -10.65
C SER A 81 3.67 27.06 -11.65
N ARG A 82 2.61 26.56 -12.30
CA ARG A 82 1.81 27.36 -13.22
C ARG A 82 1.20 28.59 -12.54
N LEU A 83 0.69 28.41 -11.31
CA LEU A 83 0.14 29.53 -10.56
C LEU A 83 1.23 30.54 -10.17
N ALA A 84 2.43 30.08 -9.80
CA ALA A 84 3.56 30.95 -9.49
C ALA A 84 3.96 31.78 -10.74
N ASP A 85 4.00 31.15 -11.89
CA ASP A 85 4.31 31.87 -13.16
C ASP A 85 3.22 32.88 -13.51
N ALA A 86 1.95 32.55 -13.34
CA ALA A 86 0.84 33.48 -13.60
C ALA A 86 0.82 34.66 -12.60
N VAL A 87 1.26 34.47 -11.36
CA VAL A 87 1.41 35.56 -10.39
C VAL A 87 2.62 36.44 -10.75
N ARG A 88 3.73 35.83 -11.14
CA ARG A 88 4.96 36.56 -11.53
C ARG A 88 4.75 37.39 -12.79
N SER A 89 3.99 36.87 -13.76
CA SER A 89 3.62 37.60 -14.98
C SER A 89 2.58 38.69 -14.74
N GLY A 90 1.92 38.73 -13.57
CA GLY A 90 0.86 39.67 -13.25
C GLY A 90 -0.52 39.30 -13.80
N GLU A 91 -0.64 38.14 -14.46
CA GLU A 91 -1.92 37.60 -14.94
C GLU A 91 -2.87 37.26 -13.77
N ARG A 92 -2.30 36.82 -12.66
CA ARG A 92 -3.04 36.55 -11.43
C ARG A 92 -2.47 37.31 -10.24
N ARG A 93 -3.31 37.62 -9.27
CA ARG A 93 -2.91 38.28 -8.02
C ARG A 93 -3.22 37.39 -6.84
N LEU A 94 -2.28 37.26 -5.90
CA LEU A 94 -2.51 36.58 -4.63
C LEU A 94 -3.36 37.48 -3.73
N ARG A 95 -4.45 36.93 -3.21
CA ARG A 95 -5.30 37.60 -2.20
C ARG A 95 -4.86 37.14 -0.83
N VAL A 96 -4.05 37.96 -0.16
CA VAL A 96 -3.60 37.71 1.23
C VAL A 96 -4.42 38.62 2.14
N ARG A 97 -5.00 38.07 3.20
CA ARG A 97 -5.62 38.87 4.26
C ARG A 97 -4.49 39.53 5.05
N ALA A 98 -4.31 40.83 4.88
CA ALA A 98 -3.38 41.62 5.66
C ALA A 98 -4.13 42.82 6.25
N SER A 99 -3.87 43.12 7.52
CA SER A 99 -4.27 44.36 8.16
C SER A 99 -3.05 45.28 8.20
N CYS A 100 -3.15 46.44 7.61
CA CYS A 100 -2.13 47.48 7.77
C CYS A 100 -2.41 48.20 9.11
N PRO A 101 -1.45 48.25 10.04
CA PRO A 101 -1.60 49.15 11.20
C PRO A 101 -1.76 50.57 10.64
N ALA A 102 -2.78 51.28 11.13
CA ALA A 102 -2.96 52.66 10.77
C ALA A 102 -1.73 53.46 11.29
N THR A 103 -0.77 53.74 10.42
CA THR A 103 0.27 54.71 10.70
C THR A 103 -0.39 56.08 10.81
N GLY A 104 -0.53 56.54 12.02
CA GLY A 104 -1.21 57.79 12.38
C GLY A 104 -0.43 59.04 11.92
N THR A 105 -0.24 59.20 10.63
CA THR A 105 0.11 60.47 10.03
C THR A 105 -0.93 60.75 8.96
N GLY A 106 -1.80 61.71 9.22
CA GLY A 106 -2.91 62.07 8.38
C GLY A 106 -2.52 62.23 6.94
N VAL A 107 -3.00 61.34 6.08
CA VAL A 107 -3.04 61.59 4.65
C VAL A 107 -4.09 62.67 4.45
N PRO A 108 -3.77 63.81 3.81
CA PRO A 108 -4.78 64.82 3.47
C PRO A 108 -5.87 64.12 2.66
N GLN A 109 -7.11 64.28 3.11
CA GLN A 109 -8.27 63.79 2.44
C GLN A 109 -8.36 64.52 1.08
N ALA A 110 -7.95 63.83 0.00
CA ALA A 110 -8.14 64.29 -1.35
C ALA A 110 -9.64 64.21 -1.66
N THR A 111 -10.30 65.34 -1.45
CA THR A 111 -11.67 65.52 -1.92
C THR A 111 -11.68 65.48 -3.43
N GLY A 112 -12.35 64.44 -3.97
CA GLY A 112 -12.83 64.44 -5.35
C GLY A 112 -11.85 63.94 -6.41
N ALA A 113 -11.59 62.63 -6.39
CA ALA A 113 -11.17 61.96 -7.61
C ALA A 113 -11.98 60.64 -7.73
N THR A 114 -13.02 60.69 -8.51
CA THR A 114 -13.59 59.51 -9.17
C THR A 114 -12.61 59.01 -10.23
N GLY A 115 -11.38 58.76 -9.83
CA GLY A 115 -10.38 58.09 -10.61
C GLY A 115 -10.25 56.68 -10.04
N VAL A 116 -10.73 55.70 -10.78
CA VAL A 116 -10.31 54.29 -10.54
C VAL A 116 -8.81 54.33 -10.73
N ALA A 117 -8.09 54.37 -9.60
CA ALA A 117 -6.65 54.19 -9.61
C ALA A 117 -6.38 52.76 -10.07
N ASP A 118 -6.19 52.63 -11.36
CA ASP A 118 -5.70 51.41 -12.02
C ASP A 118 -4.19 51.25 -11.79
N GLY A 119 -3.74 51.72 -10.59
CA GLY A 119 -2.40 51.50 -10.12
C GLY A 119 -2.19 50.02 -9.78
N PRO A 120 -0.98 49.50 -9.96
CA PRO A 120 -0.67 48.15 -9.52
C PRO A 120 -0.98 48.03 -8.02
N GLY A 121 -2.07 47.33 -7.66
CA GLY A 121 -2.43 47.12 -6.28
C GLY A 121 -1.28 46.44 -5.52
N PRO A 122 -1.29 46.46 -4.17
CA PRO A 122 -0.21 45.96 -3.36
C PRO A 122 0.14 44.52 -3.77
N ARG A 123 1.42 44.31 -4.09
CA ARG A 123 1.99 42.99 -4.42
C ARG A 123 2.77 42.50 -3.22
N LEU A 124 2.83 41.16 -3.08
CA LEU A 124 3.78 40.56 -2.17
C LEU A 124 5.21 40.86 -2.60
N ASP A 125 6.10 41.06 -1.62
CA ASP A 125 7.53 41.07 -1.90
C ASP A 125 7.96 39.73 -2.52
N ASP A 126 8.96 39.76 -3.40
CA ASP A 126 9.43 38.58 -4.15
C ASP A 126 9.89 37.45 -3.25
N ALA A 127 10.42 37.75 -2.05
CA ALA A 127 10.78 36.76 -1.06
C ALA A 127 9.54 36.07 -0.48
N ALA A 128 8.53 36.86 -0.10
CA ALA A 128 7.27 36.35 0.45
C ALA A 128 6.48 35.57 -0.60
N GLU A 129 6.53 35.96 -1.88
CA GLU A 129 5.92 35.21 -2.98
C GLU A 129 6.56 33.82 -3.13
N ARG A 130 7.89 33.75 -3.12
CA ARG A 130 8.62 32.46 -3.18
C ARG A 130 8.29 31.58 -1.99
N ASP A 131 8.25 32.15 -0.78
CA ASP A 131 7.94 31.38 0.43
C ASP A 131 6.49 30.90 0.43
N TYR A 132 5.54 31.66 -0.08
CA TYR A 132 4.16 31.23 -0.24
C TYR A 132 4.05 29.97 -1.12
N PHE A 133 4.68 29.97 -2.29
CA PHE A 133 4.62 28.80 -3.20
C PHE A 133 5.40 27.61 -2.67
N ARG A 134 6.49 27.82 -1.91
CA ARG A 134 7.22 26.77 -1.23
C ARG A 134 6.39 26.12 -0.12
N LEU A 135 5.69 26.93 0.69
CA LEU A 135 4.78 26.42 1.72
C LEU A 135 3.60 25.65 1.11
N ARG A 136 3.06 26.14 0.01
CA ARG A 136 1.98 25.46 -0.72
C ARG A 136 2.44 24.08 -1.23
N ASP A 137 3.64 23.97 -1.78
CA ASP A 137 4.22 22.68 -2.19
C ASP A 137 4.43 21.74 -1.00
N GLY A 138 4.93 22.26 0.11
CA GLY A 138 5.08 21.50 1.37
C GLY A 138 3.74 20.98 1.91
N ILE A 139 2.68 21.79 1.86
CA ILE A 139 1.33 21.38 2.27
C ILE A 139 0.80 20.29 1.34
N ALA A 140 0.93 20.42 0.02
CA ALA A 140 0.51 19.41 -0.94
C ALA A 140 1.24 18.08 -0.69
N THR A 141 2.55 18.14 -0.45
CA THR A 141 3.34 16.96 -0.10
C THR A 141 2.85 16.28 1.18
N ALA A 142 2.62 17.05 2.25
CA ALA A 142 2.13 16.51 3.51
C ALA A 142 0.72 15.91 3.38
N GLN A 143 -0.16 16.53 2.61
CA GLN A 143 -1.50 16.01 2.34
C GLN A 143 -1.46 14.66 1.62
N GLN A 144 -0.61 14.51 0.61
CA GLN A 144 -0.45 13.26 -0.12
C GLN A 144 0.18 12.16 0.75
N GLN A 145 1.14 12.48 1.61
CA GLN A 145 1.71 11.54 2.56
C GLN A 145 0.67 11.03 3.56
N ILE A 146 -0.16 11.94 4.10
CA ILE A 146 -1.24 11.57 5.03
C ILE A 146 -2.28 10.71 4.32
N ALA A 147 -2.72 11.08 3.12
CA ALA A 147 -3.68 10.31 2.33
C ALA A 147 -3.15 8.90 2.01
N GLY A 148 -1.90 8.79 1.60
CA GLY A 148 -1.24 7.51 1.34
C GLY A 148 -1.17 6.60 2.58
N LEU A 149 -0.81 7.18 3.74
CA LEU A 149 -0.79 6.44 5.00
C LEU A 149 -2.20 6.00 5.44
N GLN A 150 -3.21 6.85 5.28
CA GLN A 150 -4.60 6.50 5.59
C GLN A 150 -5.11 5.37 4.69
N ASP A 151 -4.80 5.41 3.40
CA ASP A 151 -5.15 4.34 2.47
C ASP A 151 -4.43 3.04 2.81
N TYR A 152 -3.14 3.12 3.18
CA TYR A 152 -2.38 1.95 3.61
C TYR A 152 -2.99 1.32 4.88
N VAL A 153 -3.27 2.11 5.90
CA VAL A 153 -3.88 1.60 7.14
C VAL A 153 -5.23 0.95 6.87
N ARG A 154 -6.09 1.60 6.09
CA ARG A 154 -7.45 1.10 5.78
C ARG A 154 -7.42 -0.21 5.01
N ASP A 155 -6.55 -0.30 4.03
CA ASP A 155 -6.64 -1.34 3.01
C ASP A 155 -5.64 -2.48 3.22
N VAL A 156 -4.62 -2.27 4.05
CA VAL A 156 -3.59 -3.29 4.35
C VAL A 156 -3.65 -3.74 5.80
N CYS A 157 -3.79 -2.80 6.75
CA CYS A 157 -3.71 -3.14 8.17
C CYS A 157 -5.07 -3.56 8.77
N LEU A 158 -6.18 -3.00 8.27
CA LEU A 158 -7.52 -3.25 8.84
C LEU A 158 -8.31 -4.35 8.10
N LYS A 159 -7.75 -4.97 7.08
CA LYS A 159 -8.25 -6.19 6.43
C LYS A 159 -7.54 -7.40 6.99
#